data_aa5683d79f8227c098701f0a2533be42
#
_entry.id   aa5683d79f8227c098701f0a2533be42
#
_cell.length_a   1.000
_cell.length_b   1.000
_cell.length_c   1.000
_cell.angle_alpha   90.00
_cell.angle_beta   90.00
_cell.angle_gamma   90.00
#
_symmetry.space_group_name_H-M   'P 1'
#
loop_
_entity.id
_entity.type
_entity.pdbx_description
1 polymer ?
#
loop_
_entity_poly.entity_id
_entity_poly.type
_entity_poly.pdbx_seq_one_letter_code
_entity_poly.pdbx_strand_id
1 'polypeptide(L)'
;MKNLIIFGLILCSSLEASEIDSFTRRYEPLEDSSQIINKRTNEYLNEAIERANGKGECQKEALYQEIRKDFNIILNKGTFIQEIVSSDDIPKHVISRSDSIFKYHQITDGYLLARPAADMDGIGIGTTMNFNGHYIGSDKFEHMWGQGYHYFRRFYYKGFTIKRVLYVGLANERLHLGGNPIATGVYTPADLVANFQGMRFWNHLLNEGPDLLGEELGPYISCVDNSWKLIKEVDFRDYIDAGFDEAYNCSMLVTKNGLRGVKRSLSELNQKDPHNLYTCPLDLDEITQVRKKYEVSIGGLTGGTMADYLFNPWLEILEYKLFWWLR
;
A
#
# COMPACT_ATOMS: atom_id res chain seq x y z
N MET A 1 9.27 0.57 -49.00
CA MET A 1 9.34 1.56 -47.90
C MET A 1 8.95 0.85 -46.63
N LYS A 2 9.91 0.65 -45.76
CA LYS A 2 9.79 -0.18 -44.54
C LYS A 2 9.22 0.66 -43.45
N ASN A 3 7.99 0.40 -43.02
CA ASN A 3 7.46 0.96 -41.78
C ASN A 3 8.04 0.19 -40.61
N LEU A 4 9.04 0.76 -40.00
CA LEU A 4 9.63 0.32 -38.75
C LEU A 4 8.67 0.68 -37.62
N ILE A 5 7.90 -0.29 -37.17
CA ILE A 5 7.13 -0.16 -35.94
C ILE A 5 8.17 -0.21 -34.83
N ILE A 6 8.54 0.96 -34.35
CA ILE A 6 9.30 1.11 -33.10
C ILE A 6 8.33 0.79 -31.98
N PHE A 7 8.28 -0.46 -31.58
CA PHE A 7 7.78 -0.84 -30.27
C PHE A 7 8.75 -0.22 -29.25
N GLY A 8 8.36 0.93 -28.74
CA GLY A 8 9.06 1.55 -27.63
C GLY A 8 9.08 0.54 -26.50
N LEU A 9 10.21 -0.10 -26.28
CA LEU A 9 10.58 -0.69 -25.00
C LEU A 9 10.49 0.45 -23.99
N ILE A 10 9.36 0.57 -23.33
CA ILE A 10 9.28 1.25 -22.05
C ILE A 10 10.20 0.42 -21.16
N LEU A 11 11.42 0.91 -21.02
CA LEU A 11 12.30 0.52 -19.92
C LEU A 11 11.49 0.78 -18.65
N CYS A 12 10.83 -0.26 -18.17
CA CYS A 12 10.40 -0.32 -16.79
C CYS A 12 11.67 -0.15 -15.96
N SER A 13 11.96 1.09 -15.59
CA SER A 13 12.76 1.34 -14.40
C SER A 13 12.18 0.41 -13.36
N SER A 14 13.01 -0.38 -12.75
CA SER A 14 12.72 -1.38 -11.73
C SER A 14 11.84 -0.79 -10.62
N LEU A 15 10.54 -0.75 -10.88
CA LEU A 15 9.54 -0.76 -9.84
C LEU A 15 9.66 -2.17 -9.28
N GLU A 16 10.18 -2.31 -8.10
CA GLU A 16 10.18 -3.56 -7.35
C GLU A 16 8.71 -3.90 -7.08
N ALA A 17 8.09 -4.55 -8.03
CA ALA A 17 6.77 -5.13 -7.85
C ALA A 17 6.97 -6.39 -7.01
N SER A 18 6.82 -6.25 -5.72
CA SER A 18 6.81 -7.38 -4.80
C SER A 18 5.40 -7.59 -4.28
N GLU A 19 4.94 -8.82 -4.31
CA GLU A 19 3.71 -9.21 -3.63
C GLU A 19 4.00 -9.49 -2.16
N ILE A 20 3.01 -9.31 -1.31
CA ILE A 20 3.15 -9.51 0.13
C ILE A 20 2.58 -10.86 0.53
N ASP A 21 3.31 -11.57 1.37
CA ASP A 21 2.83 -12.76 2.04
C ASP A 21 2.54 -12.44 3.52
N SER A 22 1.32 -12.11 3.83
CA SER A 22 0.87 -11.84 5.19
C SER A 22 0.49 -13.10 5.98
N PHE A 23 0.77 -14.31 5.46
CA PHE A 23 0.39 -15.59 6.06
C PHE A 23 1.57 -16.40 6.57
N THR A 24 2.57 -16.60 5.72
CA THR A 24 3.77 -17.37 6.10
C THR A 24 4.48 -16.65 7.25
N ARG A 25 4.79 -17.41 8.30
CA ARG A 25 5.41 -16.92 9.56
C ARG A 25 4.51 -15.95 10.38
N ARG A 26 3.23 -15.81 10.04
CA ARG A 26 2.33 -14.86 10.71
C ARG A 26 2.26 -15.04 12.23
N TYR A 27 2.28 -16.26 12.70
CA TYR A 27 2.20 -16.57 14.13
C TYR A 27 3.56 -16.76 14.80
N GLU A 28 4.65 -16.53 14.06
CA GLU A 28 5.97 -16.40 14.66
C GLU A 28 6.10 -15.01 15.32
N PRO A 29 6.79 -14.92 16.47
CA PRO A 29 6.98 -13.63 17.12
C PRO A 29 7.66 -12.60 16.21
N LEU A 30 7.06 -11.43 16.09
CA LEU A 30 7.61 -10.29 15.37
C LEU A 30 7.32 -9.03 16.18
N GLU A 31 8.37 -8.31 16.56
CA GLU A 31 8.25 -7.06 17.31
C GLU A 31 7.46 -6.02 16.52
N ASP A 32 6.74 -5.15 17.25
CA ASP A 32 5.97 -4.07 16.66
C ASP A 32 6.90 -2.96 16.13
N SER A 33 6.82 -2.72 14.82
CA SER A 33 7.62 -1.72 14.12
C SER A 33 7.02 -0.31 14.19
N SER A 34 5.82 -0.14 14.75
CA SER A 34 5.10 1.14 14.71
C SER A 34 5.86 2.28 15.37
N GLN A 35 6.49 2.04 16.53
CA GLN A 35 7.23 3.07 17.25
C GLN A 35 8.46 3.56 16.48
N ILE A 36 9.23 2.65 15.89
CA ILE A 36 10.45 3.02 15.15
C ILE A 36 10.08 3.75 13.86
N ILE A 37 9.04 3.31 13.15
CA ILE A 37 8.56 3.96 11.92
C ILE A 37 8.00 5.35 12.22
N ASN A 38 7.20 5.51 13.28
CA ASN A 38 6.67 6.81 13.69
C ASN A 38 7.80 7.77 14.07
N LYS A 39 8.77 7.31 14.85
CA LYS A 39 9.95 8.11 15.22
C LYS A 39 10.70 8.59 13.98
N ARG A 40 11.04 7.68 13.08
CA ARG A 40 11.74 8.00 11.83
C ARG A 40 10.94 8.95 10.95
N THR A 41 9.63 8.75 10.85
CA THR A 41 8.74 9.67 10.13
C THR A 41 8.90 11.11 10.62
N ASN A 42 8.85 11.30 11.93
CA ASN A 42 8.94 12.64 12.52
C ASN A 42 10.35 13.23 12.39
N GLU A 43 11.40 12.43 12.41
CA GLU A 43 12.76 12.84 12.11
C GLU A 43 12.87 13.34 10.65
N TYR A 44 12.43 12.56 9.66
CA TYR A 44 12.43 12.95 8.24
C TYR A 44 11.55 14.18 7.96
N LEU A 45 10.41 14.31 8.64
CA LEU A 45 9.57 15.51 8.51
C LEU A 45 10.31 16.77 9.04
N ASN A 46 10.99 16.68 10.18
CA ASN A 46 11.78 17.78 10.72
C ASN A 46 12.91 18.18 9.76
N GLU A 47 13.66 17.23 9.22
CA GLU A 47 14.70 17.50 8.23
C GLU A 47 14.15 18.15 6.96
N ALA A 48 13.00 17.68 6.46
CA ALA A 48 12.33 18.27 5.30
C ALA A 48 11.86 19.71 5.59
N ILE A 49 11.35 19.95 6.80
CA ILE A 49 10.96 21.28 7.27
C ILE A 49 12.18 22.23 7.32
N GLU A 50 13.31 21.78 7.86
CA GLU A 50 14.54 22.56 7.87
C GLU A 50 15.02 22.93 6.45
N ARG A 51 14.98 21.95 5.53
CA ARG A 51 15.32 22.20 4.12
C ARG A 51 14.34 23.18 3.45
N ALA A 52 13.06 23.12 3.78
CA ALA A 52 12.05 24.04 3.25
C ALA A 52 12.24 25.46 3.80
N ASN A 53 12.53 25.61 5.08
CA ASN A 53 12.83 26.90 5.72
C ASN A 53 14.09 27.55 5.14
N GLY A 54 15.09 26.76 4.74
CA GLY A 54 16.28 27.27 4.06
C GLY A 54 16.02 27.92 2.68
N LYS A 55 14.80 27.76 2.13
CA LYS A 55 14.38 28.36 0.85
C LYS A 55 13.64 29.70 0.97
N GLY A 56 13.36 30.14 2.18
CA GLY A 56 12.67 31.40 2.48
C GLY A 56 11.37 31.20 3.25
N GLU A 57 10.46 32.17 3.14
CA GLU A 57 9.16 32.14 3.85
C GLU A 57 8.33 30.89 3.56
N CYS A 58 7.31 30.63 4.39
CA CYS A 58 6.43 29.48 4.31
C CYS A 58 5.74 29.30 2.94
N GLN A 59 6.41 28.64 2.01
CA GLN A 59 5.85 28.26 0.71
C GLN A 59 5.41 26.78 0.74
N LYS A 60 4.12 26.51 0.62
CA LYS A 60 3.56 25.16 0.68
C LYS A 60 4.17 24.22 -0.34
N GLU A 61 4.31 24.66 -1.58
CA GLU A 61 4.90 23.88 -2.66
C GLU A 61 6.34 23.48 -2.36
N ALA A 62 7.13 24.38 -1.77
CA ALA A 62 8.49 24.08 -1.37
C ALA A 62 8.54 23.04 -0.26
N LEU A 63 7.66 23.16 0.74
CA LEU A 63 7.54 22.18 1.82
C LEU A 63 7.19 20.79 1.28
N TYR A 64 6.11 20.66 0.49
CA TYR A 64 5.72 19.38 -0.11
C TYR A 64 6.82 18.79 -1.00
N GLN A 65 7.57 19.62 -1.74
CA GLN A 65 8.70 19.16 -2.53
C GLN A 65 9.81 18.57 -1.65
N GLU A 66 10.13 19.20 -0.52
CA GLU A 66 11.17 18.70 0.39
C GLU A 66 10.74 17.40 1.08
N ILE A 67 9.50 17.32 1.60
CA ILE A 67 8.97 16.10 2.20
C ILE A 67 8.99 14.95 1.19
N ARG A 68 8.60 15.20 -0.06
CA ARG A 68 8.58 14.19 -1.10
C ARG A 68 9.93 13.58 -1.45
N LYS A 69 11.03 14.24 -1.19
CA LYS A 69 12.36 13.67 -1.45
C LYS A 69 12.61 12.41 -0.62
N ASP A 70 12.08 12.39 0.60
CA ASP A 70 12.29 11.30 1.53
C ASP A 70 11.16 10.25 1.44
N PHE A 71 9.93 10.69 1.16
CA PHE A 71 8.71 9.87 1.23
C PHE A 71 8.19 9.40 -0.13
N ASN A 72 8.61 9.97 -1.26
CA ASN A 72 7.98 9.67 -2.55
C ASN A 72 8.84 8.82 -3.48
N ILE A 73 8.12 7.98 -4.25
CA ILE A 73 8.71 6.97 -5.11
C ILE A 73 8.18 7.13 -6.53
N ILE A 74 8.62 8.03 -7.34
CA ILE A 74 8.21 7.86 -8.74
C ILE A 74 9.38 7.57 -9.70
N LEU A 75 10.55 7.67 -9.34
CA LEU A 75 11.73 7.29 -10.16
C LEU A 75 12.99 7.12 -9.31
N ASN A 76 12.95 7.62 -8.06
CA ASN A 76 13.98 7.40 -7.07
C ASN A 76 13.26 7.02 -5.77
N LYS A 77 13.49 5.84 -5.26
CA LYS A 77 12.97 5.42 -3.95
C LYS A 77 13.34 6.51 -2.95
N GLY A 78 12.33 7.06 -2.28
CA GLY A 78 12.56 8.00 -1.18
C GLY A 78 13.49 7.35 -0.16
N THR A 79 14.36 8.14 0.45
CA THR A 79 15.38 7.66 1.39
C THR A 79 14.76 6.82 2.50
N PHE A 80 13.60 7.22 3.00
CA PHE A 80 12.91 6.52 4.08
C PHE A 80 12.36 5.15 3.67
N ILE A 81 11.84 5.01 2.45
CA ILE A 81 11.41 3.69 1.97
C ILE A 81 12.58 2.73 1.83
N GLN A 82 13.72 3.22 1.33
CA GLN A 82 14.92 2.39 1.25
C GLN A 82 15.35 1.93 2.66
N GLU A 83 15.26 2.82 3.65
CA GLU A 83 15.53 2.46 5.04
C GLU A 83 14.57 1.41 5.56
N ILE A 84 13.25 1.53 5.32
CA ILE A 84 12.26 0.54 5.75
C ILE A 84 12.59 -0.85 5.19
N VAL A 85 12.96 -0.93 3.93
CA VAL A 85 13.25 -2.21 3.26
C VAL A 85 14.59 -2.77 3.71
N SER A 86 15.64 -1.95 3.83
CA SER A 86 17.01 -2.42 3.98
C SER A 86 17.55 -2.42 5.41
N SER A 87 16.99 -1.61 6.33
CA SER A 87 17.50 -1.49 7.69
C SER A 87 17.21 -2.75 8.51
N ASP A 88 18.21 -3.24 9.21
CA ASP A 88 18.06 -4.34 10.18
C ASP A 88 17.42 -3.86 11.50
N ASP A 89 17.38 -2.56 11.76
CA ASP A 89 16.78 -1.99 12.97
C ASP A 89 15.26 -2.06 12.96
N ILE A 90 14.63 -2.21 11.78
CA ILE A 90 13.18 -2.33 11.65
C ILE A 90 12.79 -3.80 11.64
N PRO A 91 12.07 -4.29 12.66
CA PRO A 91 11.62 -5.68 12.73
C PRO A 91 10.75 -6.06 11.53
N LYS A 92 11.13 -7.11 10.81
CA LYS A 92 10.40 -7.58 9.63
C LYS A 92 10.66 -9.05 9.35
N HIS A 93 9.67 -9.73 8.78
CA HIS A 93 9.86 -11.05 8.20
C HIS A 93 10.30 -10.90 6.74
N VAL A 94 11.37 -11.62 6.39
CA VAL A 94 11.80 -11.84 5.01
C VAL A 94 11.37 -13.26 4.64
N ILE A 95 10.51 -13.38 3.64
CA ILE A 95 9.95 -14.68 3.20
C ILE A 95 10.48 -14.96 1.81
N SER A 96 11.15 -16.12 1.64
CA SER A 96 11.55 -16.52 0.31
C SER A 96 10.34 -16.90 -0.54
N ARG A 97 10.42 -16.72 -1.85
CA ARG A 97 9.33 -17.14 -2.74
C ARG A 97 9.00 -18.62 -2.59
N SER A 98 10.02 -19.48 -2.40
CA SER A 98 9.83 -20.92 -2.22
C SER A 98 9.09 -21.30 -0.95
N ASP A 99 9.08 -20.44 0.05
CA ASP A 99 8.41 -20.67 1.32
C ASP A 99 7.04 -19.97 1.38
N SER A 100 6.82 -18.98 0.50
CA SER A 100 5.63 -18.15 0.50
C SER A 100 4.37 -18.88 0.05
N ILE A 101 3.20 -18.24 0.28
CA ILE A 101 1.93 -18.70 -0.27
C ILE A 101 1.93 -18.72 -1.81
N PHE A 102 2.83 -17.99 -2.46
CA PHE A 102 2.97 -17.91 -3.91
C PHE A 102 3.95 -18.93 -4.52
N LYS A 103 4.47 -19.89 -3.73
CA LYS A 103 5.45 -20.88 -4.18
C LYS A 103 5.01 -21.73 -5.37
N TYR A 104 3.70 -21.87 -5.58
CA TYR A 104 3.13 -22.62 -6.72
C TYR A 104 2.81 -21.75 -7.94
N HIS A 105 3.05 -20.42 -7.87
CA HIS A 105 2.87 -19.54 -9.01
C HIS A 105 3.77 -19.94 -10.18
N GLN A 106 3.17 -19.96 -11.37
CA GLN A 106 3.84 -20.25 -12.64
C GLN A 106 3.92 -18.96 -13.47
N ILE A 107 4.76 -18.96 -14.50
CA ILE A 107 4.94 -17.83 -15.40
C ILE A 107 3.64 -17.38 -16.08
N THR A 108 2.69 -18.30 -16.25
CA THR A 108 1.34 -18.04 -16.77
C THR A 108 0.40 -17.39 -15.76
N ASP A 109 0.74 -17.41 -14.48
CA ASP A 109 -0.04 -16.82 -13.39
C ASP A 109 0.40 -15.38 -13.10
N GLY A 110 1.69 -15.08 -13.32
CA GLY A 110 2.28 -13.76 -13.16
C GLY A 110 3.78 -13.87 -13.39
N TYR A 111 4.26 -13.36 -14.53
CA TYR A 111 5.64 -13.63 -14.96
C TYR A 111 6.70 -13.04 -14.02
N LEU A 112 6.41 -11.91 -13.37
CA LEU A 112 7.34 -11.31 -12.41
C LEU A 112 7.45 -12.14 -11.14
N LEU A 113 6.30 -12.50 -10.55
CA LEU A 113 6.26 -13.27 -9.31
C LEU A 113 6.79 -14.71 -9.52
N ALA A 114 6.66 -15.25 -10.73
CA ALA A 114 7.13 -16.59 -11.05
C ALA A 114 8.65 -16.69 -11.32
N ARG A 115 9.36 -15.58 -11.51
CA ARG A 115 10.81 -15.59 -11.70
C ARG A 115 11.55 -15.90 -10.41
N PRO A 116 12.67 -16.63 -10.48
CA PRO A 116 13.56 -16.80 -9.33
C PRO A 116 14.08 -15.44 -8.86
N ALA A 117 14.06 -15.20 -7.56
CA ALA A 117 14.55 -13.95 -6.98
C ALA A 117 16.04 -13.68 -7.26
N ALA A 118 16.83 -14.75 -7.52
CA ALA A 118 18.24 -14.63 -7.85
C ALA A 118 18.55 -13.96 -9.18
N ASP A 119 17.56 -13.90 -10.09
CA ASP A 119 17.78 -13.37 -11.46
C ASP A 119 17.42 -11.87 -11.58
N MET A 120 16.82 -11.27 -10.56
CA MET A 120 16.38 -9.87 -10.62
C MET A 120 16.36 -9.26 -9.21
N ASP A 121 17.29 -8.37 -8.92
CA ASP A 121 17.28 -7.58 -7.70
C ASP A 121 15.91 -6.86 -7.55
N GLY A 122 15.18 -7.20 -6.51
CA GLY A 122 13.95 -6.49 -6.13
C GLY A 122 12.64 -7.02 -6.70
N ILE A 123 12.61 -8.15 -7.39
CA ILE A 123 11.37 -8.82 -7.82
C ILE A 123 11.20 -10.10 -7.00
N GLY A 124 10.25 -10.10 -6.08
CA GLY A 124 10.04 -11.24 -5.20
C GLY A 124 8.90 -11.03 -4.23
N ILE A 125 9.02 -11.65 -3.09
CA ILE A 125 8.11 -11.42 -1.96
C ILE A 125 8.66 -10.26 -1.14
N GLY A 126 7.85 -9.23 -0.94
CA GLY A 126 8.19 -8.10 -0.11
C GLY A 126 8.26 -8.47 1.37
N THR A 127 8.94 -7.63 2.13
CA THR A 127 9.05 -7.83 3.59
C THR A 127 7.74 -7.50 4.28
N THR A 128 7.41 -8.25 5.32
CA THR A 128 6.21 -8.07 6.14
C THR A 128 6.60 -7.57 7.52
N MET A 129 5.93 -6.56 8.02
CA MET A 129 6.15 -5.96 9.34
C MET A 129 4.91 -6.11 10.20
N ASN A 130 5.11 -6.29 11.50
CA ASN A 130 4.04 -6.11 12.48
C ASN A 130 3.90 -4.60 12.76
N PHE A 131 2.76 -4.04 12.42
CA PHE A 131 2.44 -2.65 12.72
C PHE A 131 1.18 -2.59 13.58
N ASN A 132 1.38 -2.43 14.88
CA ASN A 132 0.29 -2.37 15.86
C ASN A 132 -0.69 -3.57 15.78
N GLY A 133 -0.15 -4.78 15.55
CA GLY A 133 -0.92 -6.02 15.46
C GLY A 133 -1.33 -6.43 14.04
N HIS A 134 -1.20 -5.55 13.05
CA HIS A 134 -1.45 -5.88 11.64
C HIS A 134 -0.15 -6.22 10.92
N TYR A 135 -0.16 -7.29 10.12
CA TYR A 135 1.00 -7.73 9.35
C TYR A 135 0.93 -7.12 7.95
N ILE A 136 1.61 -5.99 7.78
CA ILE A 136 1.59 -5.20 6.55
C ILE A 136 2.88 -5.31 5.76
N GLY A 137 2.79 -5.21 4.45
CA GLY A 137 3.96 -5.15 3.59
C GLY A 137 4.67 -3.80 3.62
N SER A 138 5.96 -3.80 3.38
CA SER A 138 6.74 -2.57 3.21
C SER A 138 6.26 -1.70 2.04
N ASP A 139 5.69 -2.32 1.01
CA ASP A 139 5.07 -1.67 -0.14
C ASP A 139 3.88 -0.76 0.23
N LYS A 140 3.19 -1.05 1.35
CA LYS A 140 2.05 -0.23 1.81
C LYS A 140 2.47 1.22 2.13
N PHE A 141 3.71 1.42 2.59
CA PHE A 141 4.27 2.77 2.74
C PHE A 141 4.57 3.41 1.38
N GLU A 142 4.99 2.61 0.39
CA GLU A 142 5.16 3.08 -0.98
C GLU A 142 3.83 3.58 -1.54
N HIS A 143 2.79 2.78 -1.40
CA HIS A 143 1.43 3.16 -1.79
C HIS A 143 0.95 4.40 -1.04
N MET A 144 1.10 4.41 0.28
CA MET A 144 0.65 5.51 1.14
C MET A 144 1.32 6.83 0.77
N TRP A 145 2.64 6.84 0.63
CA TRP A 145 3.38 8.09 0.39
C TRP A 145 3.45 8.47 -1.08
N GLY A 146 3.57 7.50 -1.98
CA GLY A 146 3.66 7.72 -3.42
C GLY A 146 2.29 7.94 -4.06
N GLN A 147 1.48 6.90 -4.13
CA GLN A 147 0.16 6.98 -4.75
C GLN A 147 -0.81 7.86 -3.94
N GLY A 148 -0.73 7.82 -2.62
CA GLY A 148 -1.49 8.70 -1.74
C GLY A 148 -1.29 10.18 -2.04
N TYR A 149 -0.05 10.60 -2.37
CA TYR A 149 0.22 11.96 -2.82
C TYR A 149 -0.48 12.30 -4.15
N HIS A 150 -0.57 11.34 -5.08
CA HIS A 150 -1.30 11.56 -6.32
C HIS A 150 -2.80 11.68 -6.10
N TYR A 151 -3.37 10.89 -5.16
CA TYR A 151 -4.77 11.01 -4.74
C TYR A 151 -5.01 12.38 -4.12
N PHE A 152 -4.15 12.78 -3.17
CA PHE A 152 -4.18 14.08 -2.51
C PHE A 152 -4.21 15.23 -3.53
N ARG A 153 -3.26 15.25 -4.47
CA ARG A 153 -3.22 16.29 -5.50
C ARG A 153 -4.45 16.31 -6.39
N ARG A 154 -4.97 15.14 -6.77
CA ARG A 154 -6.18 15.06 -7.61
C ARG A 154 -7.39 15.59 -6.88
N PHE A 155 -7.56 15.25 -5.62
CA PHE A 155 -8.73 15.64 -4.84
C PHE A 155 -8.64 17.09 -4.38
N TYR A 156 -7.65 17.45 -3.58
CA TYR A 156 -7.57 18.76 -2.93
C TYR A 156 -7.09 19.90 -3.84
N TYR A 157 -6.23 19.63 -4.82
CA TYR A 157 -5.70 20.68 -5.70
C TYR A 157 -6.33 20.74 -7.08
N LYS A 158 -6.73 19.61 -7.65
CA LYS A 158 -7.32 19.56 -8.99
C LYS A 158 -8.85 19.51 -8.97
N GLY A 159 -9.48 19.43 -7.79
CA GLY A 159 -10.93 19.42 -7.62
C GLY A 159 -11.64 18.19 -8.22
N PHE A 160 -10.93 17.04 -8.33
CA PHE A 160 -11.60 15.82 -8.75
C PHE A 160 -12.54 15.34 -7.63
N THR A 161 -13.67 14.76 -8.00
CA THR A 161 -14.52 14.09 -7.01
C THR A 161 -13.79 12.88 -6.42
N ILE A 162 -14.09 12.53 -5.18
CA ILE A 162 -13.50 11.35 -4.54
C ILE A 162 -13.76 10.08 -5.36
N LYS A 163 -14.96 9.93 -5.90
CA LYS A 163 -15.31 8.82 -6.80
C LYS A 163 -14.33 8.72 -7.98
N ARG A 164 -14.01 9.85 -8.62
CA ARG A 164 -13.06 9.86 -9.75
C ARG A 164 -11.64 9.50 -9.30
N VAL A 165 -11.21 9.97 -8.14
CA VAL A 165 -9.89 9.66 -7.59
C VAL A 165 -9.77 8.16 -7.32
N LEU A 166 -10.74 7.56 -6.63
CA LEU A 166 -10.78 6.13 -6.34
C LEU A 166 -10.87 5.28 -7.60
N TYR A 167 -11.70 5.68 -8.58
CA TYR A 167 -11.81 4.98 -9.85
C TYR A 167 -10.49 4.98 -10.64
N VAL A 168 -9.79 6.11 -10.69
CA VAL A 168 -8.47 6.19 -11.35
C VAL A 168 -7.45 5.34 -10.61
N GLY A 169 -7.49 5.33 -9.29
CA GLY A 169 -6.63 4.46 -8.47
C GLY A 169 -6.89 2.98 -8.76
N LEU A 170 -8.15 2.59 -8.74
CA LEU A 170 -8.58 1.24 -9.09
C LEU A 170 -8.12 0.82 -10.50
N ALA A 171 -8.25 1.72 -11.49
CA ALA A 171 -7.80 1.47 -12.85
C ALA A 171 -6.27 1.33 -12.94
N ASN A 172 -5.54 2.16 -12.20
CA ASN A 172 -4.08 2.06 -12.14
C ASN A 172 -3.63 0.73 -11.53
N GLU A 173 -4.23 0.32 -10.41
CA GLU A 173 -3.94 -0.94 -9.74
C GLU A 173 -4.22 -2.14 -10.64
N ARG A 174 -5.28 -2.05 -11.45
CA ARG A 174 -5.65 -3.11 -12.39
C ARG A 174 -4.78 -3.19 -13.63
N LEU A 175 -4.20 -2.08 -14.09
CA LEU A 175 -3.68 -1.99 -15.46
C LEU A 175 -2.23 -1.50 -15.57
N HIS A 176 -1.69 -0.72 -14.62
CA HIS A 176 -0.52 0.11 -14.94
C HIS A 176 0.61 0.14 -13.93
N LEU A 177 0.44 -0.26 -12.69
CA LEU A 177 1.45 -0.03 -11.66
C LEU A 177 1.94 -1.30 -11.01
N GLY A 178 3.25 -1.39 -10.92
CA GLY A 178 4.03 -2.26 -10.07
C GLY A 178 3.62 -3.73 -10.06
N GLY A 179 2.99 -4.14 -8.99
CA GLY A 179 2.40 -5.45 -8.77
C GLY A 179 1.08 -5.68 -9.48
N ASN A 180 0.85 -5.08 -10.65
CA ASN A 180 -0.45 -5.21 -11.30
C ASN A 180 -0.78 -6.66 -11.70
N PRO A 181 -2.06 -7.00 -11.81
CA PRO A 181 -2.52 -8.35 -12.14
C PRO A 181 -1.90 -8.97 -13.39
N ILE A 182 -1.44 -8.15 -14.34
CA ILE A 182 -0.77 -8.64 -15.55
C ILE A 182 0.65 -9.11 -15.25
N ALA A 183 1.35 -8.40 -14.37
CA ALA A 183 2.75 -8.70 -14.05
C ALA A 183 2.88 -9.81 -13.00
N THR A 184 2.12 -9.72 -11.91
CA THR A 184 2.23 -10.63 -10.77
C THR A 184 1.12 -11.66 -10.69
N GLY A 185 -0.02 -11.42 -11.35
CA GLY A 185 -1.20 -12.26 -11.25
C GLY A 185 -2.02 -12.03 -9.98
N VAL A 186 -1.72 -10.97 -9.24
CA VAL A 186 -2.38 -10.60 -7.98
C VAL A 186 -2.98 -9.20 -8.10
N TYR A 187 -4.16 -9.02 -7.53
CA TYR A 187 -4.79 -7.72 -7.35
C TYR A 187 -5.01 -7.49 -5.85
N THR A 188 -4.49 -6.40 -5.34
CA THR A 188 -4.40 -6.16 -3.91
C THR A 188 -5.26 -4.97 -3.46
N PRO A 189 -6.46 -5.22 -2.88
CA PRO A 189 -7.28 -4.14 -2.34
C PRO A 189 -6.61 -3.36 -1.19
N ALA A 190 -5.74 -3.99 -0.42
CA ALA A 190 -4.99 -3.34 0.65
C ALA A 190 -4.13 -2.15 0.15
N ASP A 191 -3.64 -2.20 -1.10
CA ASP A 191 -2.91 -1.09 -1.75
C ASP A 191 -3.82 0.13 -1.96
N LEU A 192 -5.09 -0.12 -2.29
CA LEU A 192 -6.06 0.97 -2.45
C LEU A 192 -6.40 1.64 -1.11
N VAL A 193 -6.47 0.86 -0.02
CA VAL A 193 -6.60 1.41 1.34
C VAL A 193 -5.38 2.25 1.68
N ALA A 194 -4.17 1.75 1.42
CA ALA A 194 -2.93 2.48 1.65
C ALA A 194 -2.87 3.78 0.84
N ASN A 195 -3.27 3.75 -0.45
CA ASN A 195 -3.37 4.94 -1.30
C ASN A 195 -4.33 5.99 -0.72
N PHE A 196 -5.50 5.55 -0.25
CA PHE A 196 -6.51 6.43 0.33
C PHE A 196 -6.03 7.04 1.66
N GLN A 197 -5.49 6.24 2.56
CA GLN A 197 -4.95 6.71 3.83
C GLN A 197 -3.75 7.64 3.62
N GLY A 198 -2.95 7.38 2.59
CA GLY A 198 -1.90 8.29 2.17
C GLY A 198 -2.43 9.66 1.71
N MET A 199 -3.56 9.69 0.99
CA MET A 199 -4.21 10.95 0.64
C MET A 199 -4.58 11.76 1.89
N ARG A 200 -5.10 11.09 2.93
CA ARG A 200 -5.44 11.71 4.22
C ARG A 200 -4.19 12.22 4.94
N PHE A 201 -3.13 11.40 5.00
CA PHE A 201 -1.84 11.80 5.59
C PHE A 201 -1.30 13.09 4.93
N TRP A 202 -1.24 13.13 3.60
CA TRP A 202 -0.77 14.31 2.87
C TRP A 202 -1.65 15.54 3.11
N ASN A 203 -2.97 15.36 3.26
CA ASN A 203 -3.89 16.44 3.64
C ASN A 203 -3.59 16.95 5.06
N HIS A 204 -3.43 16.04 6.01
CA HIS A 204 -3.23 16.37 7.42
C HIS A 204 -1.88 17.04 7.71
N LEU A 205 -0.92 16.99 6.79
CA LEU A 205 0.31 17.75 6.97
C LEU A 205 0.01 19.25 7.21
N LEU A 206 -0.90 19.84 6.44
CA LEU A 206 -1.26 21.26 6.51
C LEU A 206 -2.78 21.51 6.66
N ASN A 207 -3.62 20.49 6.71
CA ASN A 207 -5.09 20.56 6.64
C ASN A 207 -5.58 21.39 5.45
N GLU A 208 -5.23 20.96 4.22
CA GLU A 208 -5.62 21.65 2.98
C GLU A 208 -7.15 21.62 2.71
N GLY A 209 -7.86 20.71 3.35
CA GLY A 209 -9.31 20.60 3.29
C GLY A 209 -9.88 19.61 4.31
N PRO A 210 -11.20 19.42 4.33
CA PRO A 210 -11.87 18.50 5.25
C PRO A 210 -11.38 17.06 5.08
N ASP A 211 -11.19 16.35 6.18
CA ASP A 211 -10.92 14.92 6.14
C ASP A 211 -12.17 14.14 5.74
N LEU A 212 -12.00 13.17 4.83
CA LEU A 212 -13.11 12.40 4.29
C LEU A 212 -13.72 11.38 5.27
N LEU A 213 -12.97 11.00 6.31
CA LEU A 213 -13.49 10.16 7.40
C LEU A 213 -13.97 10.98 8.60
N GLY A 214 -13.83 12.32 8.54
CA GLY A 214 -14.24 13.21 9.61
C GLY A 214 -13.34 13.19 10.84
N GLU A 215 -12.11 12.72 10.72
CA GLU A 215 -11.14 12.66 11.81
C GLU A 215 -10.23 13.90 11.79
N GLU A 216 -10.09 14.57 12.92
CA GLU A 216 -9.25 15.78 13.05
C GLU A 216 -7.82 15.40 13.49
N LEU A 217 -7.06 14.76 12.61
CA LEU A 217 -5.70 14.30 12.92
C LEU A 217 -4.63 15.41 12.79
N GLY A 218 -4.78 16.32 11.84
CA GLY A 218 -3.86 17.43 11.57
C GLY A 218 -4.34 18.79 12.09
N PRO A 219 -3.65 19.91 11.74
CA PRO A 219 -2.40 19.91 10.98
C PRO A 219 -1.23 19.40 11.80
N TYR A 220 -0.28 18.73 11.14
CA TYR A 220 0.99 18.33 11.76
C TYR A 220 2.04 19.44 11.66
N ILE A 221 1.99 20.24 10.60
CA ILE A 221 2.94 21.30 10.29
C ILE A 221 2.19 22.62 10.18
N SER A 222 2.78 23.69 10.73
CA SER A 222 2.21 25.03 10.66
C SER A 222 3.29 26.07 10.39
N CYS A 223 2.90 27.15 9.73
CA CYS A 223 3.76 28.31 9.57
C CYS A 223 3.66 29.20 10.81
N VAL A 224 4.77 29.33 11.54
CA VAL A 224 4.87 30.15 12.74
C VAL A 224 6.07 31.09 12.57
N ASP A 225 5.85 32.40 12.67
CA ASP A 225 6.88 33.43 12.50
C ASP A 225 7.65 33.28 11.17
N ASN A 226 6.93 33.09 10.07
CA ASN A 226 7.45 32.88 8.72
C ASN A 226 8.34 31.63 8.56
N SER A 227 8.25 30.68 9.49
CA SER A 227 8.98 29.41 9.45
C SER A 227 8.04 28.23 9.63
N TRP A 228 8.24 27.16 8.88
CA TRP A 228 7.55 25.91 9.07
C TRP A 228 7.98 25.25 10.37
N LYS A 229 7.04 24.73 11.13
CA LYS A 229 7.31 23.97 12.36
C LYS A 229 6.43 22.74 12.41
N LEU A 230 6.99 21.62 12.83
CA LEU A 230 6.23 20.46 13.25
C LEU A 230 5.56 20.80 14.58
N ILE A 231 4.23 20.88 14.62
CA ILE A 231 3.45 21.28 15.80
C ILE A 231 2.79 20.10 16.49
N LYS A 232 2.73 18.96 15.80
CA LYS A 232 2.21 17.69 16.29
C LYS A 232 2.98 16.55 15.62
N GLU A 233 3.32 15.53 16.37
CA GLU A 233 3.96 14.33 15.82
C GLU A 233 2.94 13.50 15.03
N VAL A 234 3.39 12.90 13.93
CA VAL A 234 2.64 11.93 13.14
C VAL A 234 2.70 10.58 13.85
N ASP A 235 1.55 9.94 13.97
CA ASP A 235 1.42 8.55 14.39
C ASP A 235 0.65 7.77 13.33
N PHE A 236 1.31 6.83 12.66
CA PHE A 236 0.65 6.04 11.62
C PHE A 236 -0.34 5.02 12.16
N ARG A 237 -0.41 4.78 13.47
CA ARG A 237 -1.48 4.00 14.09
C ARG A 237 -2.86 4.65 13.89
N ASP A 238 -2.90 5.97 13.63
CA ASP A 238 -4.12 6.70 13.28
C ASP A 238 -4.62 6.40 11.85
N TYR A 239 -3.78 5.82 11.00
CA TYR A 239 -4.05 5.57 9.57
C TYR A 239 -4.13 4.08 9.23
N ILE A 240 -3.27 3.27 9.86
CA ILE A 240 -3.09 1.86 9.53
C ILE A 240 -4.05 1.02 10.35
N ASP A 241 -4.89 0.25 9.65
CA ASP A 241 -5.86 -0.67 10.22
C ASP A 241 -5.83 -2.01 9.45
N ALA A 242 -6.69 -2.96 9.81
CA ALA A 242 -6.74 -4.27 9.17
C ALA A 242 -6.99 -4.21 7.64
N GLY A 243 -7.44 -3.08 7.11
CA GLY A 243 -7.56 -2.87 5.66
C GLY A 243 -6.23 -2.90 4.90
N PHE A 244 -5.11 -2.65 5.60
CA PHE A 244 -3.74 -2.74 5.04
C PHE A 244 -3.19 -4.17 5.03
N ASP A 245 -3.74 -5.05 5.84
CA ASP A 245 -3.27 -6.42 5.98
C ASP A 245 -3.97 -7.33 4.96
N GLU A 246 -3.19 -7.93 4.06
CA GLU A 246 -3.72 -8.77 2.98
C GLU A 246 -4.32 -10.09 3.46
N ALA A 247 -4.09 -10.46 4.71
CA ALA A 247 -4.78 -11.59 5.32
C ALA A 247 -6.18 -11.24 5.83
N TYR A 248 -6.51 -9.95 5.93
CA TYR A 248 -7.85 -9.45 6.23
C TYR A 248 -8.54 -8.92 4.98
N ASN A 249 -7.93 -7.98 4.26
CA ASN A 249 -8.44 -7.42 3.02
C ASN A 249 -7.91 -8.21 1.82
N CYS A 250 -8.42 -9.40 1.65
CA CYS A 250 -7.90 -10.47 0.79
C CYS A 250 -7.53 -10.01 -0.62
N SER A 251 -6.32 -10.30 -1.03
CA SER A 251 -5.90 -10.18 -2.42
C SER A 251 -6.63 -11.14 -3.35
N MET A 252 -6.79 -10.81 -4.61
CA MET A 252 -7.50 -11.62 -5.60
C MET A 252 -6.56 -12.10 -6.70
N LEU A 253 -6.65 -13.39 -7.03
CA LEU A 253 -5.79 -14.02 -8.03
C LEU A 253 -6.43 -13.93 -9.41
N VAL A 254 -5.63 -13.59 -10.42
CA VAL A 254 -6.09 -13.42 -11.80
C VAL A 254 -6.36 -14.75 -12.48
N THR A 255 -5.56 -15.79 -12.17
CA THR A 255 -5.68 -17.08 -12.80
C THR A 255 -6.25 -18.15 -11.86
N LYS A 256 -6.89 -19.17 -12.45
CA LYS A 256 -7.36 -20.33 -11.69
C LYS A 256 -6.19 -21.14 -11.10
N ASN A 257 -5.05 -21.16 -11.78
CA ASN A 257 -3.87 -21.90 -11.30
C ASN A 257 -3.24 -21.17 -10.12
N GLY A 258 -3.04 -19.85 -10.21
CA GLY A 258 -2.58 -19.04 -9.09
C GLY A 258 -3.49 -19.20 -7.87
N LEU A 259 -4.82 -19.13 -8.06
CA LEU A 259 -5.79 -19.37 -6.98
C LEU A 259 -5.63 -20.76 -6.35
N ARG A 260 -5.52 -21.82 -7.16
CA ARG A 260 -5.31 -23.18 -6.63
C ARG A 260 -3.97 -23.28 -5.89
N GLY A 261 -2.93 -22.64 -6.42
CA GLY A 261 -1.61 -22.59 -5.80
C GLY A 261 -1.66 -21.98 -4.40
N VAL A 262 -2.26 -20.79 -4.26
CA VAL A 262 -2.42 -20.11 -2.96
C VAL A 262 -3.29 -20.94 -2.00
N LYS A 263 -4.44 -21.46 -2.43
CA LYS A 263 -5.29 -22.33 -1.59
C LYS A 263 -4.53 -23.55 -1.10
N ARG A 264 -3.72 -24.17 -1.95
CA ARG A 264 -2.87 -25.31 -1.57
C ARG A 264 -1.84 -24.90 -0.52
N SER A 265 -1.17 -23.76 -0.69
CA SER A 265 -0.19 -23.25 0.28
C SER A 265 -0.81 -22.98 1.65
N LEU A 266 -2.00 -22.35 1.68
CA LEU A 266 -2.74 -22.12 2.93
C LEU A 266 -3.18 -23.43 3.59
N SER A 267 -3.63 -24.43 2.80
CA SER A 267 -3.94 -25.76 3.32
C SER A 267 -2.71 -26.45 3.93
N GLU A 268 -1.53 -26.30 3.32
CA GLU A 268 -0.28 -26.84 3.86
C GLU A 268 0.15 -26.11 5.15
N LEU A 269 -0.05 -24.80 5.25
CA LEU A 269 0.15 -24.04 6.49
C LEU A 269 -0.77 -24.54 7.61
N ASN A 270 -2.07 -24.69 7.33
CA ASN A 270 -3.04 -25.23 8.30
C ASN A 270 -2.70 -26.66 8.75
N GLN A 271 -2.14 -27.49 7.86
CA GLN A 271 -1.70 -28.85 8.23
C GLN A 271 -0.44 -28.84 9.09
N LYS A 272 0.48 -27.93 8.78
CA LYS A 272 1.76 -27.78 9.50
C LYS A 272 1.57 -27.15 10.89
N ASP A 273 0.62 -26.27 11.01
CA ASP A 273 0.30 -25.54 12.24
C ASP A 273 -1.22 -25.59 12.53
N PRO A 274 -1.70 -26.72 13.06
CA PRO A 274 -3.13 -26.93 13.28
C PRO A 274 -3.73 -26.11 14.45
N HIS A 275 -2.90 -25.42 15.21
CA HIS A 275 -3.34 -24.55 16.31
C HIS A 275 -3.73 -23.16 15.84
N ASN A 276 -3.32 -22.79 14.64
CA ASN A 276 -3.58 -21.50 14.03
C ASN A 276 -4.38 -21.67 12.73
N LEU A 277 -5.17 -20.66 12.40
CA LEU A 277 -6.01 -20.69 11.20
C LEU A 277 -5.41 -19.79 10.12
N TYR A 278 -5.11 -20.36 8.97
CA TYR A 278 -4.67 -19.67 7.78
C TYR A 278 -5.80 -19.62 6.75
N THR A 279 -6.62 -18.60 6.83
CA THR A 279 -7.75 -18.33 5.91
C THR A 279 -7.76 -16.87 5.50
N CYS A 280 -8.51 -16.51 4.48
CA CYS A 280 -8.73 -15.12 4.13
C CYS A 280 -10.23 -14.85 3.91
N PRO A 281 -10.79 -13.87 4.66
CA PRO A 281 -10.15 -13.09 5.72
C PRO A 281 -9.82 -13.95 6.95
N LEU A 282 -8.83 -13.53 7.74
CA LEU A 282 -8.49 -14.17 9.02
C LEU A 282 -9.61 -13.98 10.05
N ASP A 283 -10.13 -12.78 10.12
CA ASP A 283 -11.25 -12.40 10.99
C ASP A 283 -12.22 -11.54 10.16
N LEU A 284 -13.41 -12.14 9.89
CA LEU A 284 -14.45 -11.47 9.12
C LEU A 284 -15.10 -10.33 9.90
N ASP A 285 -15.26 -10.48 11.20
CA ASP A 285 -15.92 -9.48 12.03
C ASP A 285 -15.04 -8.23 12.13
N GLU A 286 -13.73 -8.40 12.34
CA GLU A 286 -12.77 -7.31 12.40
C GLU A 286 -12.74 -6.53 11.07
N ILE A 287 -12.54 -7.21 9.94
CA ILE A 287 -12.48 -6.52 8.65
C ILE A 287 -13.82 -5.87 8.27
N THR A 288 -14.94 -6.45 8.69
CA THR A 288 -16.26 -5.86 8.47
C THR A 288 -16.44 -4.58 9.30
N GLN A 289 -15.94 -4.54 10.53
CA GLN A 289 -15.96 -3.33 11.36
C GLN A 289 -15.05 -2.25 10.77
N VAL A 290 -13.85 -2.62 10.34
CA VAL A 290 -12.93 -1.69 9.67
C VAL A 290 -13.57 -1.15 8.38
N ARG A 291 -14.17 -2.00 7.56
CA ARG A 291 -14.87 -1.59 6.33
C ARG A 291 -15.95 -0.54 6.59
N LYS A 292 -16.69 -0.64 7.69
CA LYS A 292 -17.73 0.35 8.07
C LYS A 292 -17.17 1.78 8.22
N LYS A 293 -15.94 1.94 8.68
CA LYS A 293 -15.27 3.24 8.76
C LYS A 293 -15.21 3.93 7.38
N TYR A 294 -15.15 3.16 6.31
CA TYR A 294 -15.05 3.63 4.93
C TYR A 294 -16.40 3.67 4.19
N GLU A 295 -17.53 3.38 4.86
CA GLU A 295 -18.87 3.46 4.25
C GLU A 295 -19.37 4.89 4.12
N VAL A 296 -18.49 5.81 3.74
CA VAL A 296 -18.81 7.20 3.43
C VAL A 296 -19.31 7.28 2.01
N SER A 297 -20.48 7.92 1.82
CA SER A 297 -21.09 8.08 0.49
C SER A 297 -20.21 8.90 -0.44
N ILE A 298 -19.99 8.39 -1.65
CA ILE A 298 -19.22 9.08 -2.69
C ILE A 298 -20.08 9.86 -3.68
N GLY A 299 -21.41 9.87 -3.46
CA GLY A 299 -22.37 10.57 -4.31
C GLY A 299 -22.56 9.94 -5.70
N GLY A 300 -23.47 10.54 -6.49
CA GLY A 300 -23.79 10.14 -7.86
C GLY A 300 -25.03 9.26 -7.99
N LEU A 301 -25.53 9.11 -9.24
CA LEU A 301 -26.79 8.42 -9.57
C LEU A 301 -26.81 6.93 -9.19
N THR A 302 -25.65 6.28 -9.09
CA THR A 302 -25.54 4.85 -8.82
C THR A 302 -25.38 4.55 -7.32
N GLY A 303 -25.26 5.57 -6.47
CA GLY A 303 -24.93 5.37 -5.05
C GLY A 303 -23.56 4.68 -4.89
N GLY A 304 -23.22 4.34 -3.66
CA GLY A 304 -22.00 3.61 -3.32
C GLY A 304 -21.17 4.36 -2.28
N THR A 305 -20.25 3.67 -1.69
CA THR A 305 -19.38 4.14 -0.63
C THR A 305 -17.91 4.04 -1.05
N MET A 306 -17.02 4.67 -0.30
CA MET A 306 -15.58 4.49 -0.52
C MET A 306 -15.17 3.02 -0.30
N ALA A 307 -15.81 2.34 0.65
CA ALA A 307 -15.55 0.93 0.93
C ALA A 307 -15.70 0.02 -0.31
N ASP A 308 -16.59 0.34 -1.23
CA ASP A 308 -16.80 -0.45 -2.46
C ASP A 308 -15.62 -0.40 -3.43
N TYR A 309 -14.72 0.57 -3.25
CA TYR A 309 -13.50 0.72 -4.03
C TYR A 309 -12.24 0.22 -3.32
N LEU A 310 -12.26 0.24 -1.97
CA LEU A 310 -11.07 0.03 -1.14
C LEU A 310 -10.96 -1.41 -0.61
N PHE A 311 -12.08 -2.13 -0.56
CA PHE A 311 -12.12 -3.46 0.02
C PHE A 311 -12.46 -4.51 -1.03
N ASN A 312 -12.01 -5.73 -0.77
CA ASN A 312 -12.42 -6.88 -1.56
C ASN A 312 -13.94 -7.06 -1.47
N PRO A 313 -14.67 -7.06 -2.60
CA PRO A 313 -16.13 -7.20 -2.58
C PRO A 313 -16.61 -8.60 -2.18
N TRP A 314 -15.70 -9.56 -2.02
CA TRP A 314 -16.01 -10.96 -1.71
C TRP A 314 -15.58 -11.37 -0.29
N LEU A 315 -15.35 -10.42 0.62
CA LEU A 315 -14.91 -10.70 2.00
C LEU A 315 -15.84 -11.69 2.73
N GLU A 316 -17.15 -11.60 2.50
CA GLU A 316 -18.15 -12.46 3.15
C GLU A 316 -18.09 -13.93 2.71
N ILE A 317 -17.32 -14.27 1.68
CA ILE A 317 -17.29 -15.63 1.12
C ILE A 317 -16.18 -16.50 1.74
N LEU A 318 -15.38 -15.96 2.67
CA LEU A 318 -14.34 -16.68 3.42
C LEU A 318 -13.36 -17.49 2.54
N GLU A 319 -13.08 -17.03 1.34
CA GLU A 319 -12.18 -17.72 0.41
C GLU A 319 -11.46 -16.75 -0.54
N TYR A 320 -10.24 -17.09 -0.91
CA TYR A 320 -9.60 -16.46 -2.07
C TYR A 320 -10.44 -16.70 -3.33
N LYS A 321 -10.73 -15.64 -4.08
CA LYS A 321 -11.53 -15.70 -5.31
C LYS A 321 -10.75 -15.24 -6.52
N LEU A 322 -11.20 -15.67 -7.68
CA LEU A 322 -10.74 -15.14 -8.95
C LEU A 322 -11.21 -13.69 -9.13
N PHE A 323 -10.38 -12.91 -9.76
CA PHE A 323 -10.74 -11.56 -10.17
C PHE A 323 -11.91 -11.62 -11.17
N TRP A 324 -12.96 -10.84 -10.95
CA TRP A 324 -14.29 -11.00 -11.58
C TRP A 324 -14.36 -10.86 -13.10
N TRP A 325 -13.38 -10.20 -13.73
CA TRP A 325 -13.38 -10.00 -15.19
C TRP A 325 -12.86 -11.21 -15.99
N LEU A 326 -12.56 -12.29 -15.32
CA LEU A 326 -12.24 -13.58 -15.93
C LEU A 326 -13.41 -14.57 -15.87
N ARG A 327 -14.63 -14.11 -15.59
CA ARG A 327 -15.85 -14.91 -15.64
C ARG A 327 -16.47 -14.93 -17.02
#